data_60646ddb39e183488a8b63037112a70a
#
_entry.id   60646ddb39e183488a8b63037112a70a
#
_cell.length_a   1.000
_cell.length_b   1.000
_cell.length_c   1.000
_cell.angle_alpha   90.00
_cell.angle_beta   90.00
_cell.angle_gamma   90.00
#
_symmetry.space_group_name_H-M   'P 1'
#
loop_
_entity.id
_entity.type
_entity.pdbx_description
1 polymer ?
#
loop_
_entity_poly.entity_id
_entity_poly.type
_entity_poly.pdbx_seq_one_letter_code
_entity_poly.pdbx_strand_id
1 'polypeptide(L)'
;MRVISCSLRFLDNFVLKLNMAEYNEDAYKLARKAYIEHSCPFERALLSRCVACDRSRKLNLAEREAIACGDPAVREHCLTFYRALHENAQFALKINPDAPWPFGKEIRAQCGGVRGLADAMDGAADESTDIAATVLQGNEHFGGSAKFPYSEIMRAVVHYEPRKRRS
;
A
#
# COMPACT_ATOMS: atom_id res chain seq x y z
N MET A 1 -23.06 -17.29 64.19
CA MET A 1 -21.87 -17.59 63.36
C MET A 1 -22.10 -17.04 61.95
N ARG A 2 -21.45 -15.93 61.63
CA ARG A 2 -21.49 -15.30 60.31
C ARG A 2 -20.27 -15.79 59.54
N VAL A 3 -20.47 -16.43 58.39
CA VAL A 3 -19.38 -16.82 57.52
C VAL A 3 -19.41 -15.86 56.31
N ILE A 4 -18.27 -15.25 56.12
CA ILE A 4 -17.89 -14.22 55.21
C ILE A 4 -17.84 -14.81 53.79
N SER A 5 -18.68 -14.27 52.90
CA SER A 5 -18.56 -14.49 51.46
C SER A 5 -18.21 -13.15 50.80
N CYS A 6 -16.93 -12.88 50.69
CA CYS A 6 -16.43 -11.78 49.87
C CYS A 6 -15.10 -12.21 49.24
N SER A 7 -14.93 -11.98 47.98
CA SER A 7 -13.68 -12.12 47.20
C SER A 7 -13.65 -13.31 46.20
N LEU A 8 -14.55 -13.30 45.23
CA LEU A 8 -14.32 -14.04 43.99
C LEU A 8 -14.65 -13.25 42.69
N ARG A 9 -15.02 -11.98 42.82
CA ARG A 9 -15.32 -11.13 41.64
C ARG A 9 -14.16 -10.24 41.17
N PHE A 10 -13.02 -10.27 41.86
CA PHE A 10 -11.90 -9.40 41.50
C PHE A 10 -10.86 -10.09 40.60
N LEU A 11 -10.88 -11.42 40.50
CA LEU A 11 -9.92 -12.20 39.70
C LEU A 11 -10.38 -12.38 38.24
N ASP A 12 -11.68 -12.40 37.99
CA ASP A 12 -12.21 -12.58 36.62
C ASP A 12 -11.97 -11.36 35.70
N ASN A 13 -11.86 -10.15 36.27
CA ASN A 13 -11.64 -8.94 35.50
C ASN A 13 -10.15 -8.69 35.17
N PHE A 14 -9.23 -9.40 35.85
CA PHE A 14 -7.81 -9.30 35.59
C PHE A 14 -7.35 -10.31 34.53
N VAL A 15 -7.98 -11.47 34.47
CA VAL A 15 -7.71 -12.51 33.49
C VAL A 15 -8.28 -12.16 32.09
N LEU A 16 -9.40 -11.43 32.02
CA LEU A 16 -9.99 -10.96 30.77
C LEU A 16 -9.18 -9.83 30.08
N LYS A 17 -8.33 -9.10 30.81
CA LYS A 17 -7.44 -8.09 30.25
C LYS A 17 -6.13 -8.63 29.69
N LEU A 18 -5.81 -9.89 29.91
CA LEU A 18 -4.58 -10.53 29.43
C LEU A 18 -4.73 -11.22 28.06
N ASN A 19 -5.91 -11.18 27.44
CA ASN A 19 -6.17 -11.85 26.16
C ASN A 19 -6.53 -10.90 24.99
N MET A 20 -6.22 -9.63 25.11
CA MET A 20 -6.03 -8.81 23.92
C MET A 20 -4.57 -9.06 23.50
N ALA A 21 -4.38 -9.93 22.51
CA ALA A 21 -3.09 -10.13 21.89
C ALA A 21 -2.59 -8.74 21.45
N GLU A 22 -1.66 -8.19 22.23
CA GLU A 22 -1.01 -6.93 21.92
C GLU A 22 -0.33 -7.12 20.57
N TYR A 23 -0.80 -6.40 19.56
CA TYR A 23 -0.28 -6.50 18.21
C TYR A 23 1.24 -6.26 18.23
N ASN A 24 2.00 -7.30 17.90
CA ASN A 24 3.46 -7.25 17.92
C ASN A 24 4.00 -6.77 16.57
N GLU A 25 4.21 -5.45 16.45
CA GLU A 25 4.77 -4.81 15.25
C GLU A 25 6.16 -5.35 14.88
N ASP A 26 6.97 -5.68 15.88
CA ASP A 26 8.32 -6.19 15.65
C ASP A 26 8.30 -7.63 15.14
N ALA A 27 7.39 -8.47 15.63
CA ALA A 27 7.16 -9.80 15.07
C ALA A 27 6.72 -9.72 13.60
N TYR A 28 5.84 -8.79 13.24
CA TYR A 28 5.46 -8.57 11.87
C TYR A 28 6.63 -8.12 11.00
N LYS A 29 7.45 -7.17 11.45
CA LYS A 29 8.63 -6.70 10.72
C LYS A 29 9.66 -7.81 10.50
N LEU A 30 9.88 -8.65 11.52
CA LEU A 30 10.78 -9.80 11.42
C LEU A 30 10.23 -10.85 10.43
N ALA A 31 8.97 -11.22 10.55
CA ALA A 31 8.32 -12.13 9.61
C ALA A 31 8.37 -11.58 8.18
N ARG A 32 8.05 -10.29 7.98
CA ARG A 32 8.13 -9.64 6.68
C ARG A 32 9.54 -9.74 6.07
N LYS A 33 10.58 -9.46 6.85
CA LYS A 33 11.97 -9.56 6.41
C LYS A 33 12.41 -11.00 6.09
N ALA A 34 11.88 -11.98 6.83
CA ALA A 34 12.22 -13.39 6.64
C ALA A 34 11.51 -14.02 5.43
N TYR A 35 10.26 -13.63 5.14
CA TYR A 35 9.42 -14.28 4.14
C TYR A 35 9.24 -13.47 2.85
N ILE A 36 9.59 -12.20 2.82
CA ILE A 36 9.44 -11.34 1.64
C ILE A 36 10.81 -10.82 1.19
N GLU A 37 11.38 -11.50 0.20
CA GLU A 37 12.61 -11.05 -0.46
C GLU A 37 12.35 -9.81 -1.32
N HIS A 38 11.26 -9.82 -2.07
CA HIS A 38 10.88 -8.76 -3.00
C HIS A 38 9.52 -8.15 -2.63
N SER A 39 9.50 -7.17 -1.73
CA SER A 39 8.27 -6.44 -1.39
C SER A 39 7.77 -5.61 -2.58
N CYS A 40 6.46 -5.58 -2.79
CA CYS A 40 5.85 -4.78 -3.84
C CYS A 40 5.91 -3.28 -3.49
N PRO A 41 6.42 -2.39 -4.36
CA PRO A 41 6.42 -0.95 -4.10
C PRO A 41 5.01 -0.36 -4.07
N PHE A 42 4.05 -0.96 -4.78
CA PHE A 42 2.64 -0.56 -4.83
C PHE A 42 1.75 -1.36 -3.86
N GLU A 43 2.31 -1.89 -2.79
CA GLU A 43 1.58 -2.72 -1.83
C GLU A 43 0.31 -2.04 -1.29
N ARG A 44 0.36 -0.74 -0.99
CA ARG A 44 -0.80 -0.01 -0.45
C ARG A 44 -1.92 0.13 -1.46
N ALA A 45 -1.61 0.32 -2.73
CA ALA A 45 -2.60 0.35 -3.81
C ALA A 45 -3.30 -1.01 -3.96
N LEU A 46 -2.54 -2.10 -3.94
CA LEU A 46 -3.08 -3.45 -4.03
C LEU A 46 -3.93 -3.82 -2.82
N LEU A 47 -3.49 -3.50 -1.60
CA LEU A 47 -4.26 -3.71 -0.38
C LEU A 47 -5.53 -2.86 -0.32
N SER A 48 -5.53 -1.68 -0.96
CA SER A 48 -6.70 -0.80 -1.11
C SER A 48 -7.63 -1.25 -2.24
N ARG A 49 -7.22 -2.23 -3.05
CA ARG A 49 -7.97 -2.76 -4.21
C ARG A 49 -8.38 -1.66 -5.20
N CYS A 50 -7.55 -0.64 -5.37
CA CYS A 50 -7.79 0.41 -6.36
C CYS A 50 -7.19 0.10 -7.73
N VAL A 51 -6.29 -0.85 -7.79
CA VAL A 51 -5.62 -1.41 -8.97
C VAL A 51 -5.34 -2.89 -8.73
N ALA A 52 -4.95 -3.62 -9.76
CA ALA A 52 -4.56 -5.02 -9.72
C ALA A 52 -3.08 -5.21 -10.08
N CYS A 53 -2.55 -6.41 -9.92
CA CYS A 53 -1.27 -6.82 -10.49
C CYS A 53 -1.18 -8.35 -10.55
N ASP A 54 -1.01 -8.92 -11.73
CA ASP A 54 -0.88 -10.35 -11.96
C ASP A 54 0.44 -10.94 -11.41
N ARG A 55 1.45 -10.10 -11.20
CA ARG A 55 2.74 -10.47 -10.60
C ARG A 55 2.74 -10.38 -9.07
N SER A 56 1.66 -9.93 -8.47
CA SER A 56 1.56 -9.80 -7.01
C SER A 56 1.31 -11.14 -6.34
N ARG A 57 1.98 -11.35 -5.19
CA ARG A 57 1.75 -12.49 -4.30
C ARG A 57 1.32 -11.99 -2.94
N LYS A 58 0.10 -12.30 -2.56
CA LYS A 58 -0.44 -11.94 -1.25
C LYS A 58 -0.01 -12.95 -0.20
N LEU A 59 0.51 -12.46 0.90
CA LEU A 59 0.99 -13.22 2.04
C LEU A 59 0.28 -12.74 3.31
N ASN A 60 -0.12 -13.67 4.17
CA ASN A 60 -0.66 -13.37 5.48
C ASN A 60 0.45 -13.57 6.52
N LEU A 61 0.94 -12.50 7.10
CA LEU A 61 2.01 -12.49 8.10
C LEU A 61 1.50 -11.91 9.40
N ALA A 62 1.51 -12.71 10.48
CA ALA A 62 1.10 -12.27 11.81
C ALA A 62 -0.19 -11.43 11.78
N GLU A 63 -1.27 -11.96 11.24
CA GLU A 63 -2.61 -11.35 11.10
C GLU A 63 -2.70 -10.14 10.12
N ARG A 64 -1.61 -9.79 9.45
CA ARG A 64 -1.59 -8.75 8.41
C ARG A 64 -1.35 -9.31 7.02
N GLU A 65 -1.99 -8.65 6.07
CA GLU A 65 -1.71 -8.89 4.67
C GLU A 65 -0.46 -8.10 4.23
N ALA A 66 0.42 -8.76 3.48
CA ALA A 66 1.56 -8.16 2.83
C ALA A 66 1.62 -8.60 1.36
N ILE A 67 2.21 -7.79 0.50
CA ILE A 67 2.32 -8.11 -0.92
C ILE A 67 3.78 -8.22 -1.32
N ALA A 68 4.15 -9.38 -1.82
CA ALA A 68 5.42 -9.61 -2.50
C ALA A 68 5.26 -9.50 -4.03
N CYS A 69 6.33 -9.21 -4.73
CA CYS A 69 6.40 -9.30 -6.18
C CYS A 69 6.93 -10.68 -6.58
N GLY A 70 6.26 -11.34 -7.52
CA GLY A 70 6.68 -12.63 -8.08
C GLY A 70 7.68 -12.52 -9.22
N ASP A 71 7.94 -11.29 -9.70
CA ASP A 71 8.84 -11.02 -10.83
C ASP A 71 9.81 -9.88 -10.44
N PRO A 72 11.06 -10.24 -10.06
CA PRO A 72 12.06 -9.26 -9.66
C PRO A 72 12.45 -8.26 -10.77
N ALA A 73 12.46 -8.69 -12.04
CA ALA A 73 12.82 -7.83 -13.15
C ALA A 73 11.76 -6.75 -13.39
N VAL A 74 10.49 -7.14 -13.41
CA VAL A 74 9.37 -6.21 -13.52
C VAL A 74 9.29 -5.29 -12.30
N ARG A 75 9.62 -5.82 -11.12
CA ARG A 75 9.66 -5.03 -9.89
C ARG A 75 10.60 -3.82 -9.98
N GLU A 76 11.74 -3.95 -10.62
CA GLU A 76 12.70 -2.83 -10.77
C GLU A 76 12.10 -1.69 -11.62
N HIS A 77 11.34 -2.00 -12.67
CA HIS A 77 10.59 -1.00 -13.43
C HIS A 77 9.53 -0.32 -12.55
N CYS A 78 8.77 -1.10 -11.79
CA CYS A 78 7.78 -0.60 -10.85
C CYS A 78 8.42 0.28 -9.75
N LEU A 79 9.59 -0.11 -9.23
CA LEU A 79 10.30 0.65 -8.21
C LEU A 79 10.82 1.99 -8.75
N THR A 80 11.30 2.02 -9.99
CA THR A 80 11.73 3.24 -10.65
C THR A 80 10.55 4.21 -10.83
N PHE A 81 9.43 3.71 -11.31
CA PHE A 81 8.21 4.51 -11.44
C PHE A 81 7.70 5.01 -10.07
N TYR A 82 7.68 4.14 -9.06
CA TYR A 82 7.28 4.51 -7.70
C TYR A 82 8.11 5.66 -7.12
N ARG A 83 9.44 5.61 -7.28
CA ARG A 83 10.34 6.69 -6.84
C ARG A 83 10.02 8.00 -7.55
N ALA A 84 9.88 7.96 -8.87
CA ALA A 84 9.53 9.14 -9.64
C ALA A 84 8.14 9.70 -9.29
N LEU A 85 7.14 8.84 -8.99
CA LEU A 85 5.85 9.26 -8.47
C LEU A 85 6.00 10.00 -7.15
N HIS A 86 6.80 9.48 -6.21
CA HIS A 86 7.03 10.12 -4.93
C HIS A 86 7.68 11.49 -5.07
N GLU A 87 8.72 11.61 -5.89
CA GLU A 87 9.41 12.89 -6.16
C GLU A 87 8.43 13.94 -6.70
N ASN A 88 7.64 13.59 -7.72
CA ASN A 88 6.70 14.51 -8.33
C ASN A 88 5.49 14.82 -7.43
N ALA A 89 4.96 13.80 -6.74
CA ALA A 89 3.77 13.94 -5.91
C ALA A 89 4.05 14.70 -4.59
N GLN A 90 5.28 14.73 -4.12
CA GLN A 90 5.66 15.46 -2.92
C GLN A 90 5.24 16.92 -3.00
N PHE A 91 5.55 17.58 -4.12
CA PHE A 91 5.14 18.95 -4.38
C PHE A 91 3.62 19.06 -4.61
N ALA A 92 3.06 18.24 -5.48
CA ALA A 92 1.66 18.28 -5.86
C ALA A 92 0.70 18.05 -4.67
N LEU A 93 1.08 17.18 -3.73
CA LEU A 93 0.30 16.86 -2.55
C LEU A 93 0.71 17.67 -1.30
N LYS A 94 1.64 18.63 -1.44
CA LYS A 94 2.15 19.47 -0.33
C LYS A 94 2.59 18.60 0.87
N ILE A 95 3.54 17.69 0.62
CA ILE A 95 4.08 16.80 1.65
C ILE A 95 5.38 17.40 2.17
N ASN A 96 5.53 17.44 3.50
CA ASN A 96 6.81 17.82 4.10
C ASN A 96 7.86 16.73 3.80
N PRO A 97 9.01 17.07 3.19
CA PRO A 97 10.06 16.10 2.86
C PRO A 97 10.62 15.38 4.08
N ASP A 98 10.65 16.03 5.25
CA ASP A 98 11.21 15.49 6.49
C ASP A 98 10.21 14.63 7.31
N ALA A 99 8.98 14.51 6.84
CA ALA A 99 7.95 13.76 7.54
C ALA A 99 7.56 12.47 6.79
N PRO A 100 7.15 11.42 7.54
CA PRO A 100 6.58 10.23 6.91
C PRO A 100 5.34 10.58 6.09
N TRP A 101 5.19 9.94 4.94
CA TRP A 101 4.02 10.16 4.09
C TRP A 101 2.72 9.76 4.80
N PRO A 102 1.72 10.66 4.88
CA PRO A 102 0.41 10.30 5.40
C PRO A 102 -0.22 9.19 4.54
N PHE A 103 -0.87 8.22 5.20
CA PHE A 103 -1.46 7.06 4.53
C PHE A 103 -2.37 7.40 3.34
N GLY A 104 -3.24 8.41 3.52
CA GLY A 104 -4.14 8.83 2.44
C GLY A 104 -3.43 9.46 1.24
N LYS A 105 -2.31 10.15 1.46
CA LYS A 105 -1.49 10.73 0.39
C LYS A 105 -0.70 9.66 -0.34
N GLU A 106 -0.21 8.65 0.38
CA GLU A 106 0.43 7.48 -0.21
C GLU A 106 -0.53 6.72 -1.15
N ILE A 107 -1.77 6.48 -0.73
CA ILE A 107 -2.79 5.85 -1.59
C ILE A 107 -3.09 6.71 -2.81
N ARG A 108 -3.21 8.02 -2.66
CA ARG A 108 -3.41 8.94 -3.79
C ARG A 108 -2.27 8.84 -4.80
N ALA A 109 -1.03 8.87 -4.34
CA ALA A 109 0.14 8.76 -5.21
C ALA A 109 0.17 7.43 -5.94
N GLN A 110 -0.01 6.31 -5.23
CA GLN A 110 0.06 4.99 -5.84
C GLN A 110 -1.13 4.72 -6.79
N CYS A 111 -2.35 4.88 -6.33
CA CYS A 111 -3.55 4.58 -7.13
C CYS A 111 -3.74 5.59 -8.27
N GLY A 112 -3.66 6.89 -7.94
CA GLY A 112 -3.78 7.97 -8.94
C GLY A 112 -2.62 7.96 -9.93
N GLY A 113 -1.42 7.59 -9.48
CA GLY A 113 -0.24 7.48 -10.33
C GLY A 113 -0.35 6.37 -11.39
N VAL A 114 -0.74 5.17 -10.98
CA VAL A 114 -0.92 4.04 -11.92
C VAL A 114 -2.06 4.32 -12.90
N ARG A 115 -3.21 4.80 -12.40
CA ARG A 115 -4.34 5.15 -13.26
C ARG A 115 -4.00 6.31 -14.20
N GLY A 116 -3.32 7.34 -13.71
CA GLY A 116 -2.89 8.47 -14.53
C GLY A 116 -1.90 8.07 -15.63
N LEU A 117 -1.04 7.08 -15.39
CA LEU A 117 -0.16 6.54 -16.44
C LEU A 117 -0.97 5.76 -17.48
N ALA A 118 -1.95 4.96 -17.05
CA ALA A 118 -2.84 4.24 -17.98
C ALA A 118 -3.68 5.21 -18.82
N ASP A 119 -4.27 6.22 -18.21
CA ASP A 119 -5.06 7.26 -18.90
C ASP A 119 -4.21 8.03 -19.91
N ALA A 120 -2.94 8.30 -19.61
CA ALA A 120 -2.01 8.98 -20.53
C ALA A 120 -1.63 8.14 -21.77
N MET A 121 -1.93 6.85 -21.75
CA MET A 121 -1.76 5.93 -22.88
C MET A 121 -3.09 5.61 -23.58
N ASP A 122 -4.11 6.48 -23.45
CA ASP A 122 -5.48 6.29 -23.97
C ASP A 122 -6.21 5.08 -23.36
N GLY A 123 -5.79 4.64 -22.17
CA GLY A 123 -6.43 3.59 -21.40
C GLY A 123 -7.53 4.14 -20.50
N ALA A 124 -8.68 3.47 -20.44
CA ALA A 124 -9.67 3.73 -19.41
C ALA A 124 -9.25 3.02 -18.11
N ALA A 125 -8.69 3.77 -17.16
CA ALA A 125 -8.17 3.19 -15.93
C ALA A 125 -9.28 2.92 -14.91
N ASP A 126 -9.32 1.71 -14.36
CA ASP A 126 -10.26 1.28 -13.32
C ASP A 126 -9.58 0.43 -12.23
N GLU A 127 -10.36 -0.29 -11.46
CA GLU A 127 -9.88 -1.16 -10.38
C GLU A 127 -9.17 -2.43 -10.90
N SER A 128 -9.38 -2.79 -12.14
CA SER A 128 -8.73 -3.93 -12.81
C SER A 128 -7.42 -3.56 -13.50
N THR A 129 -7.07 -2.26 -13.54
CA THR A 129 -5.82 -1.77 -14.14
C THR A 129 -4.62 -2.49 -13.53
N ASP A 130 -3.89 -3.25 -14.34
CA ASP A 130 -2.72 -4.01 -13.90
C ASP A 130 -1.47 -3.14 -13.84
N ILE A 131 -0.85 -3.07 -12.66
CA ILE A 131 0.34 -2.23 -12.43
C ILE A 131 1.50 -2.63 -13.32
N ALA A 132 1.83 -3.92 -13.37
CA ALA A 132 2.99 -4.43 -14.10
C ALA A 132 2.83 -4.18 -15.60
N ALA A 133 1.67 -4.50 -16.15
CA ALA A 133 1.36 -4.26 -17.56
C ALA A 133 1.42 -2.76 -17.89
N THR A 134 0.78 -1.91 -17.07
CA THR A 134 0.77 -0.45 -17.26
C THR A 134 2.18 0.14 -17.26
N VAL A 135 3.04 -0.26 -16.33
CA VAL A 135 4.42 0.26 -16.25
C VAL A 135 5.27 -0.22 -17.43
N LEU A 136 5.13 -1.48 -17.85
CA LEU A 136 5.87 -2.01 -18.99
C LEU A 136 5.42 -1.34 -20.29
N GLN A 137 4.11 -1.25 -20.54
CA GLN A 137 3.55 -0.57 -21.71
C GLN A 137 3.94 0.91 -21.74
N GLY A 138 3.91 1.59 -20.58
CA GLY A 138 4.37 2.96 -20.47
C GLY A 138 5.84 3.12 -20.84
N ASN A 139 6.70 2.22 -20.38
CA ASN A 139 8.12 2.23 -20.77
C ASN A 139 8.33 2.06 -22.28
N GLU A 140 7.55 1.21 -22.94
CA GLU A 140 7.58 1.03 -24.40
C GLU A 140 7.04 2.28 -25.11
N HIS A 141 5.88 2.79 -24.66
CA HIS A 141 5.19 3.91 -25.30
C HIS A 141 5.99 5.22 -25.22
N PHE A 142 6.54 5.54 -24.06
CA PHE A 142 7.25 6.81 -23.81
C PHE A 142 8.78 6.69 -23.93
N GLY A 143 9.32 5.48 -24.07
CA GLY A 143 10.76 5.24 -24.13
C GLY A 143 11.45 5.34 -22.79
N GLY A 144 10.81 4.86 -21.72
CA GLY A 144 11.31 4.74 -20.36
C GLY A 144 10.64 5.66 -19.34
N SER A 145 10.69 5.25 -18.08
CA SER A 145 9.99 5.92 -16.96
C SER A 145 10.38 7.40 -16.77
N ALA A 146 11.61 7.79 -17.16
CA ALA A 146 12.04 9.19 -17.08
C ALA A 146 11.29 10.13 -18.04
N LYS A 147 10.66 9.57 -19.07
CA LYS A 147 9.90 10.31 -20.10
C LYS A 147 8.39 10.24 -19.91
N PHE A 148 7.92 9.67 -18.82
CA PHE A 148 6.48 9.63 -18.55
C PHE A 148 5.90 11.05 -18.42
N PRO A 149 4.66 11.28 -18.82
CA PRO A 149 4.00 12.59 -18.76
C PRO A 149 3.57 12.91 -17.31
N TYR A 150 4.55 13.14 -16.42
CA TYR A 150 4.30 13.35 -14.99
C TYR A 150 3.34 14.50 -14.68
N SER A 151 3.27 15.53 -15.53
CA SER A 151 2.28 16.59 -15.35
C SER A 151 0.83 16.09 -15.44
N GLU A 152 0.56 15.15 -16.33
CA GLU A 152 -0.75 14.52 -16.51
C GLU A 152 -1.02 13.51 -15.39
N ILE A 153 -0.03 12.67 -15.10
CA ILE A 153 -0.09 11.71 -13.99
C ILE A 153 -0.38 12.43 -12.67
N MET A 154 0.28 13.57 -12.40
CA MET A 154 0.05 14.34 -11.18
C MET A 154 -1.34 14.96 -11.11
N ARG A 155 -1.96 15.33 -12.25
CA ARG A 155 -3.38 15.71 -12.25
C ARG A 155 -4.27 14.57 -11.76
N ALA A 156 -4.06 13.35 -12.25
CA ALA A 156 -4.79 12.18 -11.78
C ALA A 156 -4.54 11.90 -10.27
N VAL A 157 -3.30 12.03 -9.81
CA VAL A 157 -2.95 11.88 -8.38
C VAL A 157 -3.69 12.88 -7.50
N VAL A 158 -3.74 14.15 -7.89
CA VAL A 158 -4.41 15.20 -7.12
C VAL A 158 -5.93 15.01 -7.07
N HIS A 159 -6.53 14.55 -8.16
CA HIS A 159 -7.97 14.33 -8.23
C HIS A 159 -8.43 12.95 -7.77
N TYR A 160 -7.49 12.02 -7.49
CA TYR A 160 -7.85 10.69 -7.01
C TYR A 160 -8.51 10.76 -5.63
N GLU A 161 -9.72 10.23 -5.53
CA GLU A 161 -10.44 10.07 -4.27
C GLU A 161 -10.45 8.61 -3.82
N PRO A 162 -9.80 8.29 -2.68
CA PRO A 162 -9.89 6.95 -2.10
C PRO A 162 -11.33 6.58 -1.78
N ARG A 163 -11.72 5.34 -2.06
CA ARG A 163 -13.04 4.82 -1.66
C ARG A 163 -13.27 5.08 -0.17
N LYS A 164 -14.39 5.72 0.17
CA LYS A 164 -14.83 5.83 1.57
C LYS A 164 -15.13 4.41 2.07
N ARG A 165 -14.56 4.04 3.21
CA ARG A 165 -14.97 2.82 3.90
C ARG A 165 -16.48 2.89 4.10
N ARG A 166 -17.21 1.89 3.62
CA ARG A 166 -18.59 1.68 4.07
C ARG A 166 -18.51 1.30 5.55
N SER A 167 -19.01 2.17 6.40
CA SER A 167 -19.22 1.93 7.84
C SER A 167 -20.29 0.88 8.03
#